data_47ec5ac825ab8ee38b52f3ab74a5e40c
#
_entry.id   47ec5ac825ab8ee38b52f3ab74a5e40c
#
_cell.length_a   1.000
_cell.length_b   1.000
_cell.length_c   1.000
_cell.angle_alpha   90.00
_cell.angle_beta   90.00
_cell.angle_gamma   90.00
#
_symmetry.space_group_name_H-M   'P 1'
#
loop_
_entity.id
_entity.type
_entity.pdbx_description
1 polymer ?
#
loop_
_entity_poly.entity_id
_entity_poly.type
_entity_poly.pdbx_seq_one_letter_code
_entity_poly.pdbx_strand_id
1 'polypeptide(L)'
;VYVKNGNNIEELIKAFKSVKDIDHPVVVHINTLKGKGYKPAETDKESWHWCMPFDIETGKTTVNFPDEEDYSSITTDYLRNKMKSDKSVVAITAGTPALYGFTPDERKAFGRQFLDVGIAEQTAVAMASAIAKNGGKPVFNVYSSFIQRTYDQLSQDLCIDSNPATILVQTASVNGMTDVTHLGIFDIPMISNIPNLVYIAPTTKEDYLAVLDWSIEQTDYPVAIRVPVAELVSTGKPCTKNFAELNKYEVAQQGGKIAVIALGSFYEMGEQAAKLIEEKT
;
A
#
# COMPACT_ATOMS: atom_id res chain seq x y z
N VAL A 1 16.19 5.12 -33.21
CA VAL A 1 16.51 3.74 -33.64
C VAL A 1 15.57 2.77 -33.00
N TYR A 2 15.01 1.81 -33.76
CA TYR A 2 14.09 0.79 -33.25
C TYR A 2 14.76 -0.58 -33.21
N VAL A 3 14.74 -1.24 -32.06
CA VAL A 3 15.27 -2.59 -31.87
C VAL A 3 14.10 -3.55 -31.63
N LYS A 4 13.74 -4.32 -32.68
CA LYS A 4 12.57 -5.21 -32.66
C LYS A 4 12.75 -6.38 -31.66
N ASN A 5 13.93 -6.96 -31.62
CA ASN A 5 14.25 -8.12 -30.75
C ASN A 5 15.12 -7.67 -29.55
N GLY A 6 14.55 -6.83 -28.70
CA GLY A 6 15.26 -6.20 -27.58
C GLY A 6 15.75 -7.16 -26.48
N ASN A 7 15.34 -8.43 -26.49
CA ASN A 7 15.91 -9.47 -25.65
C ASN A 7 17.17 -10.12 -26.28
N ASN A 8 17.58 -9.73 -27.50
CA ASN A 8 18.79 -10.21 -28.14
C ASN A 8 19.95 -9.23 -27.90
N ILE A 9 20.96 -9.66 -27.17
CA ILE A 9 22.11 -8.83 -26.77
C ILE A 9 22.91 -8.36 -27.99
N GLU A 10 23.05 -9.18 -29.05
CA GLU A 10 23.80 -8.80 -30.25
C GLU A 10 23.10 -7.67 -31.00
N GLU A 11 21.77 -7.69 -31.10
CA GLU A 11 20.99 -6.61 -31.72
C GLU A 11 21.09 -5.32 -30.90
N LEU A 12 21.10 -5.40 -29.59
CA LEU A 12 21.30 -4.26 -28.69
C LEU A 12 22.70 -3.65 -28.89
N ILE A 13 23.74 -4.49 -28.93
CA ILE A 13 25.12 -4.02 -29.18
C ILE A 13 25.21 -3.31 -30.53
N LYS A 14 24.61 -3.83 -31.58
CA LYS A 14 24.58 -3.19 -32.91
C LYS A 14 23.89 -1.84 -32.85
N ALA A 15 22.72 -1.76 -32.21
CA ALA A 15 21.98 -0.52 -32.08
C ALA A 15 22.76 0.55 -31.29
N PHE A 16 23.32 0.19 -30.14
CA PHE A 16 24.10 1.15 -29.35
C PHE A 16 25.39 1.59 -30.07
N LYS A 17 26.08 0.67 -30.76
CA LYS A 17 27.25 1.04 -31.57
C LYS A 17 26.90 2.02 -32.70
N SER A 18 25.68 1.92 -33.27
CA SER A 18 25.28 2.82 -34.36
C SER A 18 24.98 4.25 -33.90
N VAL A 19 24.76 4.48 -32.58
CA VAL A 19 24.38 5.78 -32.04
C VAL A 19 25.40 6.39 -31.07
N LYS A 20 26.43 5.64 -30.63
CA LYS A 20 27.33 6.06 -29.56
C LYS A 20 28.15 7.33 -29.83
N ASP A 21 28.41 7.61 -31.10
CA ASP A 21 29.24 8.75 -31.52
C ASP A 21 28.39 9.87 -32.18
N ILE A 22 27.07 9.83 -32.05
CA ILE A 22 26.16 10.87 -32.55
C ILE A 22 26.21 12.06 -31.60
N ASP A 23 26.28 13.27 -32.14
CA ASP A 23 26.44 14.53 -31.40
C ASP A 23 25.15 15.21 -30.96
N HIS A 24 24.02 14.53 -31.13
CA HIS A 24 22.71 15.01 -30.71
C HIS A 24 21.93 13.92 -29.96
N PRO A 25 20.88 14.26 -29.19
CA PRO A 25 20.04 13.29 -28.48
C PRO A 25 19.41 12.27 -29.43
N VAL A 26 19.51 10.99 -29.06
CA VAL A 26 18.94 9.88 -29.85
C VAL A 26 18.07 8.99 -28.97
N VAL A 27 16.86 8.67 -29.45
CA VAL A 27 15.98 7.70 -28.83
C VAL A 27 16.26 6.31 -29.41
N VAL A 28 16.65 5.37 -28.54
CA VAL A 28 16.73 3.95 -28.88
C VAL A 28 15.52 3.24 -28.28
N HIS A 29 14.54 2.94 -29.12
CA HIS A 29 13.32 2.23 -28.72
C HIS A 29 13.56 0.73 -28.77
N ILE A 30 13.59 0.08 -27.64
CA ILE A 30 13.87 -1.34 -27.48
C ILE A 30 12.56 -2.07 -27.17
N ASN A 31 12.14 -3.00 -28.04
CA ASN A 31 10.97 -3.82 -27.82
C ASN A 31 11.38 -5.14 -27.16
N THR A 32 10.96 -5.38 -25.91
CA THR A 32 11.27 -6.59 -25.16
C THR A 32 10.01 -7.37 -24.81
N LEU A 33 10.16 -8.66 -24.59
CA LEU A 33 9.16 -9.52 -23.97
C LEU A 33 9.58 -9.77 -22.51
N LYS A 34 8.83 -9.26 -21.54
CA LYS A 34 9.03 -9.53 -20.12
C LYS A 34 8.87 -11.03 -19.85
N GLY A 35 9.81 -11.61 -19.10
CA GLY A 35 9.84 -13.05 -18.82
C GLY A 35 10.37 -13.92 -19.94
N LYS A 36 10.99 -13.33 -20.99
CA LYS A 36 11.55 -14.05 -22.15
C LYS A 36 12.44 -15.20 -21.75
N GLY A 37 12.13 -16.39 -22.27
CA GLY A 37 12.87 -17.64 -22.03
C GLY A 37 12.24 -18.56 -20.99
N TYR A 38 11.21 -18.07 -20.25
CA TYR A 38 10.46 -18.90 -19.32
C TYR A 38 8.96 -18.77 -19.60
N LYS A 39 8.37 -19.83 -20.14
CA LYS A 39 7.01 -19.80 -20.67
C LYS A 39 5.94 -19.33 -19.69
N PRO A 40 5.94 -19.74 -18.39
CA PRO A 40 5.02 -19.22 -17.40
C PRO A 40 5.10 -17.70 -17.27
N ALA A 41 6.31 -17.13 -17.20
CA ALA A 41 6.51 -15.69 -17.07
C ALA A 41 6.15 -14.90 -18.35
N GLU A 42 6.29 -15.50 -19.52
CA GLU A 42 5.86 -14.89 -20.79
C GLU A 42 4.34 -14.77 -20.87
N THR A 43 3.60 -15.70 -20.25
CA THR A 43 2.13 -15.79 -20.33
C THR A 43 1.43 -15.05 -19.21
N ASP A 44 2.01 -15.00 -18.01
CA ASP A 44 1.47 -14.30 -16.84
C ASP A 44 2.51 -13.33 -16.27
N LYS A 45 2.57 -12.15 -16.86
CA LYS A 45 3.58 -11.14 -16.52
C LYS A 45 3.35 -10.48 -15.17
N GLU A 46 2.13 -10.53 -14.66
CA GLU A 46 1.78 -9.96 -13.35
C GLU A 46 2.28 -10.87 -12.24
N SER A 47 1.89 -12.14 -12.22
CA SER A 47 2.34 -13.10 -11.21
C SER A 47 3.85 -13.30 -11.20
N TRP A 48 4.51 -13.15 -12.37
CA TRP A 48 5.96 -13.25 -12.51
C TRP A 48 6.70 -11.90 -12.48
N HIS A 49 6.03 -10.83 -12.05
CA HIS A 49 6.70 -9.55 -11.87
C HIS A 49 7.74 -9.60 -10.76
N TRP A 50 7.39 -10.24 -9.67
CA TRP A 50 8.23 -10.60 -8.54
C TRP A 50 7.78 -11.97 -8.04
N CYS A 51 8.70 -12.82 -7.69
CA CYS A 51 8.38 -14.16 -7.19
C CYS A 51 9.36 -14.60 -6.11
N MET A 52 8.86 -15.41 -5.18
CA MET A 52 9.68 -16.13 -4.22
C MET A 52 10.51 -17.21 -4.93
N PRO A 53 11.54 -17.77 -4.27
CA PRO A 53 12.21 -18.96 -4.79
C PRO A 53 11.20 -20.03 -5.22
N PHE A 54 11.39 -20.58 -6.41
CA PHE A 54 10.45 -21.52 -7.01
C PHE A 54 11.17 -22.68 -7.71
N ASP A 55 10.48 -23.78 -7.89
CA ASP A 55 10.92 -24.91 -8.71
C ASP A 55 10.74 -24.56 -10.18
N ILE A 56 11.82 -24.63 -10.96
CA ILE A 56 11.82 -24.16 -12.36
C ILE A 56 10.96 -25.02 -13.28
N GLU A 57 10.79 -26.31 -12.99
CA GLU A 57 10.02 -27.23 -13.83
C GLU A 57 8.51 -27.03 -13.62
N THR A 58 8.11 -26.77 -12.38
CA THR A 58 6.69 -26.66 -12.01
C THR A 58 6.19 -25.23 -11.88
N GLY A 59 7.09 -24.27 -11.70
CA GLY A 59 6.76 -22.86 -11.40
C GLY A 59 6.19 -22.65 -10.00
N LYS A 60 6.14 -23.66 -9.15
CA LYS A 60 5.60 -23.57 -7.80
C LYS A 60 6.62 -23.00 -6.83
N THR A 61 6.16 -22.11 -5.93
CA THR A 61 7.03 -21.64 -4.85
C THR A 61 7.54 -22.78 -3.99
N THR A 62 8.81 -22.71 -3.60
CA THR A 62 9.43 -23.62 -2.63
C THR A 62 9.36 -23.10 -1.20
N VAL A 63 8.83 -21.89 -1.00
CA VAL A 63 8.64 -21.29 0.30
C VAL A 63 7.21 -21.57 0.78
N ASN A 64 7.10 -22.17 1.96
CA ASN A 64 5.82 -22.34 2.63
C ASN A 64 5.52 -21.10 3.47
N PHE A 65 4.40 -20.46 3.18
CA PHE A 65 3.83 -19.42 4.03
C PHE A 65 2.78 -20.06 4.95
N PRO A 66 2.66 -19.62 6.20
CA PRO A 66 1.53 -19.99 7.03
C PRO A 66 0.22 -19.58 6.33
N ASP A 67 -0.78 -20.43 6.38
CA ASP A 67 -2.15 -20.11 5.94
C ASP A 67 -2.89 -19.38 7.09
N GLU A 68 -2.38 -18.20 7.42
CA GLU A 68 -2.87 -17.35 8.49
C GLU A 68 -3.40 -16.04 7.92
N GLU A 69 -4.41 -15.48 8.59
CA GLU A 69 -4.91 -14.15 8.23
C GLU A 69 -3.80 -13.10 8.42
N ASP A 70 -3.70 -12.19 7.48
CA ASP A 70 -2.83 -11.03 7.52
C ASP A 70 -3.60 -9.74 7.17
N TYR A 71 -2.96 -8.59 7.30
CA TYR A 71 -3.57 -7.31 6.95
C TYR A 71 -4.04 -7.26 5.49
N SER A 72 -3.33 -7.95 4.57
CA SER A 72 -3.70 -7.97 3.15
C SER A 72 -4.99 -8.75 2.92
N SER A 73 -5.08 -9.96 3.46
CA SER A 73 -6.24 -10.84 3.29
C SER A 73 -7.52 -10.25 3.88
N ILE A 74 -7.46 -9.71 5.11
CA ILE A 74 -8.63 -9.07 5.74
C ILE A 74 -9.06 -7.78 5.02
N THR A 75 -8.11 -7.01 4.48
CA THR A 75 -8.40 -5.82 3.66
C THR A 75 -9.10 -6.22 2.36
N THR A 76 -8.58 -7.25 1.71
CA THR A 76 -9.15 -7.81 0.47
C THR A 76 -10.60 -8.25 0.68
N ASP A 77 -10.85 -9.02 1.72
CA ASP A 77 -12.18 -9.54 2.02
C ASP A 77 -13.16 -8.44 2.41
N TYR A 78 -12.71 -7.50 3.23
CA TYR A 78 -13.52 -6.34 3.60
C TYR A 78 -13.91 -5.52 2.36
N LEU A 79 -12.94 -5.10 1.56
CA LEU A 79 -13.20 -4.27 0.38
C LEU A 79 -14.00 -5.00 -0.69
N ARG A 80 -13.75 -6.29 -0.90
CA ARG A 80 -14.55 -7.14 -1.80
C ARG A 80 -16.03 -7.10 -1.46
N ASN A 81 -16.37 -7.24 -0.18
CA ASN A 81 -17.75 -7.20 0.30
C ASN A 81 -18.34 -5.79 0.23
N LYS A 82 -17.57 -4.79 0.62
CA LYS A 82 -17.99 -3.38 0.61
C LYS A 82 -18.30 -2.90 -0.81
N MET A 83 -17.43 -3.18 -1.79
CA MET A 83 -17.62 -2.80 -3.20
C MET A 83 -18.78 -3.52 -3.87
N LYS A 84 -19.14 -4.73 -3.41
CA LYS A 84 -20.33 -5.44 -3.89
C LYS A 84 -21.61 -4.76 -3.41
N SER A 85 -21.65 -4.32 -2.17
CA SER A 85 -22.82 -3.71 -1.52
C SER A 85 -22.97 -2.21 -1.79
N ASP A 86 -21.84 -1.48 -1.93
CA ASP A 86 -21.83 -0.03 -2.15
C ASP A 86 -21.10 0.33 -3.46
N LYS A 87 -21.85 0.82 -4.44
CA LYS A 87 -21.31 1.19 -5.76
C LYS A 87 -20.55 2.52 -5.77
N SER A 88 -20.59 3.28 -4.70
CA SER A 88 -19.83 4.52 -4.54
C SER A 88 -18.37 4.27 -4.12
N VAL A 89 -18.06 3.06 -3.59
CA VAL A 89 -16.70 2.68 -3.20
C VAL A 89 -15.85 2.38 -4.41
N VAL A 90 -14.70 3.04 -4.53
CA VAL A 90 -13.78 2.95 -5.66
C VAL A 90 -12.38 2.64 -5.17
N ALA A 91 -11.86 1.48 -5.52
CA ALA A 91 -10.48 1.09 -5.26
C ALA A 91 -9.54 1.68 -6.32
N ILE A 92 -8.49 2.38 -5.88
CA ILE A 92 -7.50 3.04 -6.76
C ILE A 92 -6.12 2.45 -6.48
N THR A 93 -5.39 2.10 -7.53
CA THR A 93 -3.98 1.67 -7.44
C THR A 93 -3.13 2.39 -8.46
N ALA A 94 -1.84 2.47 -8.21
CA ALA A 94 -0.86 3.09 -9.10
C ALA A 94 0.17 2.05 -9.59
N GLY A 95 -0.30 1.11 -10.43
CA GLY A 95 0.54 0.06 -11.00
C GLY A 95 0.89 -1.08 -10.01
N THR A 96 0.20 -1.15 -8.88
CA THR A 96 0.40 -2.18 -7.84
C THR A 96 -0.92 -2.90 -7.50
N PRO A 97 -1.64 -3.48 -8.49
CA PRO A 97 -2.96 -4.07 -8.25
C PRO A 97 -2.94 -5.25 -7.27
N ALA A 98 -1.80 -5.91 -7.11
CA ALA A 98 -1.61 -7.00 -6.17
C ALA A 98 -1.87 -6.61 -4.71
N LEU A 99 -1.70 -5.32 -4.34
CA LEU A 99 -1.98 -4.82 -2.99
C LEU A 99 -3.45 -4.97 -2.56
N TYR A 100 -4.36 -5.13 -3.53
CA TYR A 100 -5.77 -5.36 -3.24
C TYR A 100 -6.13 -6.85 -3.12
N GLY A 101 -5.25 -7.76 -3.52
CA GLY A 101 -5.51 -9.19 -3.54
C GLY A 101 -6.64 -9.62 -4.49
N PHE A 102 -7.20 -8.72 -5.28
CA PHE A 102 -8.26 -9.04 -6.24
C PHE A 102 -7.68 -9.77 -7.45
N THR A 103 -8.30 -10.86 -7.84
CA THR A 103 -7.97 -11.56 -9.08
C THR A 103 -8.22 -10.67 -10.32
N PRO A 104 -7.58 -10.93 -11.46
CA PRO A 104 -7.86 -10.21 -12.70
C PRO A 104 -9.35 -10.22 -13.09
N ASP A 105 -10.04 -11.33 -12.86
CA ASP A 105 -11.48 -11.45 -13.15
C ASP A 105 -12.33 -10.61 -12.20
N GLU A 106 -12.00 -10.56 -10.90
CA GLU A 106 -12.67 -9.68 -9.94
C GLU A 106 -12.48 -8.22 -10.31
N ARG A 107 -11.24 -7.80 -10.64
CA ARG A 107 -10.95 -6.42 -11.08
C ARG A 107 -11.78 -6.04 -12.31
N LYS A 108 -11.89 -6.95 -13.27
CA LYS A 108 -12.74 -6.77 -14.46
C LYS A 108 -14.23 -6.68 -14.09
N ALA A 109 -14.69 -7.51 -13.17
CA ALA A 109 -16.09 -7.51 -12.72
C ALA A 109 -16.46 -6.25 -11.93
N PHE A 110 -15.55 -5.67 -11.16
CA PHE A 110 -15.75 -4.39 -10.47
C PHE A 110 -15.88 -3.22 -11.46
N GLY A 111 -15.28 -3.31 -12.66
CA GLY A 111 -15.39 -2.30 -13.70
C GLY A 111 -14.92 -0.93 -13.22
N ARG A 112 -15.80 0.07 -13.20
CA ARG A 112 -15.47 1.45 -12.79
C ARG A 112 -15.14 1.60 -11.30
N GLN A 113 -15.40 0.61 -10.47
CA GLN A 113 -15.04 0.62 -9.06
C GLN A 113 -13.57 0.23 -8.82
N PHE A 114 -12.85 -0.25 -9.85
CA PHE A 114 -11.43 -0.55 -9.75
C PHE A 114 -10.66 0.25 -10.81
N LEU A 115 -9.78 1.13 -10.36
CA LEU A 115 -9.00 2.02 -11.22
C LEU A 115 -7.50 1.78 -10.99
N ASP A 116 -6.80 1.38 -12.05
CA ASP A 116 -5.34 1.36 -12.09
C ASP A 116 -4.85 2.51 -12.98
N VAL A 117 -4.17 3.47 -12.38
CA VAL A 117 -3.65 4.66 -13.08
C VAL A 117 -2.24 4.44 -13.65
N GLY A 118 -1.71 3.22 -13.56
CA GLY A 118 -0.31 2.94 -13.85
C GLY A 118 0.63 3.52 -12.79
N ILE A 119 1.94 3.58 -13.06
CA ILE A 119 2.91 4.14 -12.11
C ILE A 119 2.79 5.68 -12.09
N ALA A 120 1.71 6.16 -11.47
CA ALA A 120 1.33 7.57 -11.42
C ALA A 120 0.61 7.90 -10.10
N GLU A 121 1.29 7.77 -8.98
CA GLU A 121 0.73 7.94 -7.63
C GLU A 121 0.13 9.34 -7.42
N GLN A 122 0.74 10.36 -8.02
CA GLN A 122 0.21 11.73 -8.00
C GLN A 122 -1.19 11.81 -8.65
N THR A 123 -1.36 11.13 -9.80
CA THR A 123 -2.67 11.04 -10.48
C THR A 123 -3.68 10.29 -9.62
N ALA A 124 -3.25 9.22 -8.91
CA ALA A 124 -4.13 8.46 -8.02
C ALA A 124 -4.72 9.36 -6.91
N VAL A 125 -3.89 10.20 -6.28
CA VAL A 125 -4.37 11.12 -5.22
C VAL A 125 -5.30 12.18 -5.79
N ALA A 126 -4.95 12.82 -6.92
CA ALA A 126 -5.82 13.80 -7.57
C ALA A 126 -7.17 13.19 -7.98
N MET A 127 -7.18 11.96 -8.49
CA MET A 127 -8.42 11.22 -8.80
C MET A 127 -9.22 10.88 -7.54
N ALA A 128 -8.56 10.44 -6.46
CA ALA A 128 -9.22 10.20 -5.18
C ALA A 128 -9.92 11.46 -4.68
N SER A 129 -9.24 12.59 -4.71
CA SER A 129 -9.81 13.89 -4.34
C SER A 129 -11.05 14.23 -5.20
N ALA A 130 -10.94 14.10 -6.52
CA ALA A 130 -12.06 14.39 -7.43
C ALA A 130 -13.25 13.44 -7.22
N ILE A 131 -13.02 12.15 -6.99
CA ILE A 131 -14.06 11.16 -6.70
C ILE A 131 -14.76 11.50 -5.38
N ALA A 132 -14.00 11.78 -4.33
CA ALA A 132 -14.55 12.17 -3.02
C ALA A 132 -15.39 13.45 -3.10
N LYS A 133 -14.90 14.48 -3.78
CA LYS A 133 -15.62 15.75 -3.99
C LYS A 133 -16.96 15.57 -4.72
N ASN A 134 -17.10 14.50 -5.50
CA ASN A 134 -18.33 14.16 -6.22
C ASN A 134 -19.17 13.07 -5.49
N GLY A 135 -18.93 12.84 -4.21
CA GLY A 135 -19.73 11.92 -3.37
C GLY A 135 -19.39 10.45 -3.52
N GLY A 136 -18.28 10.11 -4.21
CA GLY A 136 -17.74 8.77 -4.20
C GLY A 136 -16.86 8.52 -2.96
N LYS A 137 -16.58 7.26 -2.70
CA LYS A 137 -15.78 6.79 -1.55
C LYS A 137 -14.48 6.13 -2.06
N PRO A 138 -13.46 6.93 -2.41
CA PRO A 138 -12.21 6.39 -2.93
C PRO A 138 -11.36 5.75 -1.84
N VAL A 139 -10.76 4.62 -2.18
CA VAL A 139 -9.75 3.93 -1.36
C VAL A 139 -8.49 3.80 -2.22
N PHE A 140 -7.45 4.54 -1.88
CA PHE A 140 -6.15 4.45 -2.56
C PHE A 140 -5.21 3.58 -1.74
N ASN A 141 -4.80 2.44 -2.33
CA ASN A 141 -3.87 1.49 -1.70
C ASN A 141 -2.49 1.63 -2.32
N VAL A 142 -1.48 1.96 -1.50
CA VAL A 142 -0.14 2.33 -1.97
C VAL A 142 0.94 1.96 -0.96
N TYR A 143 2.13 1.57 -1.43
CA TYR A 143 3.28 1.36 -0.57
C TYR A 143 3.73 2.64 0.13
N SER A 144 4.14 2.53 1.40
CA SER A 144 4.62 3.64 2.23
C SER A 144 5.81 4.41 1.62
N SER A 145 6.66 3.72 0.86
CA SER A 145 7.75 4.35 0.12
C SER A 145 7.30 5.05 -1.16
N PHE A 146 6.23 4.58 -1.80
CA PHE A 146 5.74 5.16 -3.06
C PHE A 146 4.86 6.39 -2.84
N ILE A 147 4.13 6.45 -1.73
CA ILE A 147 3.31 7.61 -1.37
C ILE A 147 4.15 8.89 -1.21
N GLN A 148 5.47 8.78 -0.97
CA GLN A 148 6.37 9.93 -0.88
C GLN A 148 6.33 10.84 -2.11
N ARG A 149 6.00 10.31 -3.29
CA ARG A 149 5.88 11.07 -4.54
C ARG A 149 4.64 11.98 -4.57
N THR A 150 3.72 11.83 -3.63
CA THR A 150 2.40 12.47 -3.66
C THR A 150 2.23 13.58 -2.62
N TYR A 151 3.32 14.04 -2.00
CA TYR A 151 3.24 15.04 -0.93
C TYR A 151 2.48 16.30 -1.35
N ASP A 152 2.74 16.80 -2.54
CA ASP A 152 2.07 17.98 -3.09
C ASP A 152 0.57 17.71 -3.29
N GLN A 153 0.21 16.61 -3.95
CA GLN A 153 -1.19 16.25 -4.20
C GLN A 153 -1.96 15.94 -2.91
N LEU A 154 -1.32 15.30 -1.93
CA LEU A 154 -1.93 15.09 -0.61
C LEU A 154 -2.23 16.42 0.06
N SER A 155 -1.26 17.34 0.09
CA SER A 155 -1.41 18.63 0.75
C SER A 155 -2.35 19.57 -0.01
N GLN A 156 -2.21 19.70 -1.32
CA GLN A 156 -2.93 20.68 -2.14
C GLN A 156 -4.27 20.14 -2.65
N ASP A 157 -4.25 19.00 -3.37
CA ASP A 157 -5.45 18.54 -4.05
C ASP A 157 -6.44 17.87 -3.09
N LEU A 158 -5.95 17.19 -2.05
CA LEU A 158 -6.79 16.41 -1.14
C LEU A 158 -7.15 17.19 0.15
N CYS A 159 -6.14 17.72 0.84
CA CYS A 159 -6.30 18.19 2.22
C CYS A 159 -6.76 19.64 2.36
N ILE A 160 -6.46 20.54 1.40
CA ILE A 160 -6.97 21.92 1.44
C ILE A 160 -8.50 21.93 1.42
N ASP A 161 -9.10 21.12 0.57
CA ASP A 161 -10.56 21.00 0.43
C ASP A 161 -11.17 19.98 1.42
N SER A 162 -10.34 19.31 2.24
CA SER A 162 -10.76 18.23 3.17
C SER A 162 -11.60 17.16 2.48
N ASN A 163 -11.26 16.78 1.24
CA ASN A 163 -12.02 15.78 0.48
C ASN A 163 -11.87 14.39 1.12
N PRO A 164 -12.97 13.72 1.53
CA PRO A 164 -12.91 12.47 2.28
C PRO A 164 -12.47 11.31 1.40
N ALA A 165 -11.20 10.95 1.49
CA ALA A 165 -10.62 9.79 0.82
C ALA A 165 -9.90 8.90 1.84
N THR A 166 -9.97 7.60 1.66
CA THR A 166 -9.20 6.62 2.44
C THR A 166 -7.91 6.28 1.72
N ILE A 167 -6.77 6.39 2.40
CA ILE A 167 -5.47 6.03 1.88
C ILE A 167 -4.88 4.92 2.75
N LEU A 168 -4.65 3.74 2.16
CA LEU A 168 -3.99 2.62 2.83
C LEU A 168 -2.50 2.69 2.55
N VAL A 169 -1.72 3.04 3.58
CA VAL A 169 -0.26 3.17 3.51
C VAL A 169 0.34 1.81 3.87
N GLN A 170 0.58 0.99 2.85
CA GLN A 170 1.02 -0.40 2.98
C GLN A 170 2.51 -0.52 3.28
N THR A 171 2.88 -1.65 3.89
CA THR A 171 4.26 -1.95 4.33
C THR A 171 4.88 -0.84 5.17
N ALA A 172 4.04 -0.16 5.95
CA ALA A 172 4.43 0.96 6.78
C ALA A 172 5.10 0.46 8.07
N SER A 173 6.25 -0.18 7.92
CA SER A 173 7.03 -0.81 8.99
C SER A 173 8.50 -0.90 8.61
N VAL A 174 9.35 -1.10 9.60
CA VAL A 174 10.77 -1.48 9.40
C VAL A 174 10.95 -3.00 9.42
N ASN A 175 9.88 -3.74 9.70
CA ASN A 175 9.86 -5.20 9.72
C ASN A 175 9.44 -5.73 8.35
N GLY A 176 9.79 -7.00 8.11
CA GLY A 176 9.36 -7.75 6.94
C GLY A 176 10.51 -8.07 6.01
N MET A 177 10.15 -8.72 4.93
CA MET A 177 11.03 -9.28 3.92
C MET A 177 11.41 -8.26 2.86
N THR A 178 11.28 -7.00 3.16
CA THR A 178 11.40 -5.94 2.20
C THR A 178 12.82 -5.42 2.13
N ASP A 179 13.23 -5.10 0.92
CA ASP A 179 14.44 -4.32 0.71
C ASP A 179 14.24 -2.87 1.18
N VAL A 180 15.31 -2.09 1.20
CA VAL A 180 15.30 -0.70 1.66
C VAL A 180 14.35 0.20 0.87
N THR A 181 13.93 -0.20 -0.31
CA THR A 181 13.05 0.57 -1.18
C THR A 181 11.57 0.45 -0.81
N HIS A 182 11.22 -0.51 0.06
CA HIS A 182 9.85 -0.80 0.46
C HIS A 182 9.61 -0.66 1.97
N LEU A 183 10.60 -0.16 2.73
CA LEU A 183 10.46 0.09 4.17
C LEU A 183 9.64 1.35 4.45
N GLY A 184 8.76 1.29 5.46
CA GLY A 184 7.97 2.40 5.95
C GLY A 184 8.70 3.17 7.04
N ILE A 185 9.62 4.05 6.65
CA ILE A 185 10.43 4.85 7.59
C ILE A 185 9.97 6.31 7.59
N PHE A 186 9.70 6.86 6.40
CA PHE A 186 9.46 8.30 6.22
C PHE A 186 7.97 8.68 6.19
N ASP A 187 7.07 7.70 6.18
CA ASP A 187 5.63 7.92 6.13
C ASP A 187 5.13 8.75 7.32
N ILE A 188 5.58 8.44 8.54
CA ILE A 188 5.14 9.15 9.75
C ILE A 188 5.50 10.64 9.68
N PRO A 189 6.78 11.07 9.56
CA PRO A 189 7.12 12.49 9.52
C PRO A 189 6.56 13.21 8.30
N MET A 190 6.40 12.53 7.17
CA MET A 190 5.86 13.12 5.95
C MET A 190 4.35 13.38 6.08
N ILE A 191 3.58 12.39 6.47
CA ILE A 191 2.11 12.48 6.52
C ILE A 191 1.64 13.33 7.70
N SER A 192 2.28 13.17 8.87
CA SER A 192 1.86 13.86 10.09
C SER A 192 2.02 15.38 10.05
N ASN A 193 2.77 15.93 9.10
CA ASN A 193 2.93 17.37 8.95
C ASN A 193 1.94 18.01 7.92
N ILE A 194 1.11 17.19 7.25
CA ILE A 194 0.12 17.69 6.30
C ILE A 194 -1.14 18.09 7.07
N PRO A 195 -1.54 19.39 7.07
CA PRO A 195 -2.76 19.83 7.73
C PRO A 195 -4.00 19.13 7.16
N ASN A 196 -4.99 18.89 8.01
CA ASN A 196 -6.27 18.25 7.68
C ASN A 196 -6.18 16.77 7.24
N LEU A 197 -5.00 16.17 7.18
CA LEU A 197 -4.87 14.74 6.95
C LEU A 197 -4.87 13.99 8.28
N VAL A 198 -5.88 13.16 8.50
CA VAL A 198 -5.94 12.26 9.65
C VAL A 198 -5.05 11.07 9.39
N TYR A 199 -4.11 10.78 10.31
CA TYR A 199 -3.20 9.64 10.16
C TYR A 199 -3.31 8.71 11.36
N ILE A 200 -3.76 7.48 11.12
CA ILE A 200 -4.08 6.50 12.17
C ILE A 200 -3.24 5.23 11.96
N ALA A 201 -2.67 4.73 13.07
CA ALA A 201 -1.96 3.47 13.11
C ALA A 201 -2.71 2.50 14.05
N PRO A 202 -3.57 1.63 13.56
CA PRO A 202 -4.32 0.66 14.37
C PRO A 202 -3.38 -0.36 15.01
N THR A 203 -3.77 -0.88 16.17
CA THR A 203 -2.97 -1.81 16.97
C THR A 203 -3.44 -3.26 16.85
N THR A 204 -4.70 -3.49 16.51
CA THR A 204 -5.31 -4.82 16.41
C THR A 204 -6.12 -4.98 15.12
N LYS A 205 -6.47 -6.21 14.79
CA LYS A 205 -7.38 -6.55 13.68
C LYS A 205 -8.69 -5.80 13.78
N GLU A 206 -9.28 -5.78 14.97
CA GLU A 206 -10.58 -5.16 15.23
C GLU A 206 -10.51 -3.65 15.08
N ASP A 207 -9.44 -3.02 15.59
CA ASP A 207 -9.18 -1.60 15.40
C ASP A 207 -9.00 -1.26 13.91
N TYR A 208 -8.23 -2.10 13.19
CA TYR A 208 -7.98 -1.90 11.76
C TYR A 208 -9.25 -1.95 10.93
N LEU A 209 -10.08 -2.98 11.11
CA LEU A 209 -11.33 -3.10 10.36
C LEU A 209 -12.32 -2.00 10.71
N ALA A 210 -12.38 -1.60 11.98
CA ALA A 210 -13.26 -0.51 12.43
C ALA A 210 -12.81 0.85 11.86
N VAL A 211 -11.51 1.17 11.87
CA VAL A 211 -11.02 2.43 11.28
C VAL A 211 -11.14 2.42 9.76
N LEU A 212 -10.98 1.28 9.10
CA LEU A 212 -11.18 1.14 7.67
C LEU A 212 -12.64 1.43 7.28
N ASP A 213 -13.59 0.83 7.99
CA ASP A 213 -15.02 1.09 7.77
C ASP A 213 -15.37 2.56 8.03
N TRP A 214 -14.96 3.09 9.18
CA TRP A 214 -15.18 4.48 9.53
C TRP A 214 -14.58 5.43 8.49
N SER A 215 -13.34 5.20 8.03
CA SER A 215 -12.69 6.10 7.08
C SER A 215 -13.39 6.15 5.72
N ILE A 216 -14.04 5.06 5.31
CA ILE A 216 -14.79 4.97 4.06
C ILE A 216 -16.18 5.63 4.20
N GLU A 217 -16.79 5.56 5.40
CA GLU A 217 -18.15 6.06 5.61
C GLU A 217 -18.22 7.52 6.06
N GLN A 218 -17.20 8.05 6.74
CA GLN A 218 -17.17 9.46 7.16
C GLN A 218 -17.00 10.39 5.96
N THR A 219 -17.38 11.66 6.12
CA THR A 219 -17.43 12.67 5.04
C THR A 219 -16.65 13.95 5.34
N ASP A 220 -15.87 13.98 6.42
CA ASP A 220 -15.29 15.21 6.95
C ASP A 220 -13.80 15.36 6.62
N TYR A 221 -13.06 14.26 6.49
CA TYR A 221 -11.60 14.29 6.42
C TYR A 221 -11.02 13.29 5.41
N PRO A 222 -9.88 13.62 4.78
CA PRO A 222 -9.01 12.60 4.21
C PRO A 222 -8.32 11.81 5.33
N VAL A 223 -8.32 10.49 5.23
CA VAL A 223 -7.79 9.59 6.26
C VAL A 223 -6.72 8.68 5.65
N ALA A 224 -5.53 8.71 6.21
CA ALA A 224 -4.49 7.73 5.93
C ALA A 224 -4.43 6.69 7.06
N ILE A 225 -4.42 5.41 6.71
CA ILE A 225 -4.30 4.29 7.64
C ILE A 225 -2.95 3.62 7.43
N ARG A 226 -2.16 3.55 8.48
CA ARG A 226 -0.85 2.91 8.47
C ARG A 226 -1.01 1.40 8.59
N VAL A 227 -0.69 0.67 7.53
CA VAL A 227 -0.83 -0.79 7.45
C VAL A 227 0.57 -1.42 7.49
N PRO A 228 0.97 -2.03 8.60
CA PRO A 228 2.31 -2.59 8.76
C PRO A 228 2.45 -3.96 8.07
N VAL A 229 3.70 -4.38 7.86
CA VAL A 229 4.07 -5.78 7.69
C VAL A 229 4.40 -6.32 9.07
N ALA A 230 3.42 -6.90 9.73
CA ALA A 230 3.55 -7.45 11.07
C ALA A 230 2.52 -8.56 11.25
N GLU A 231 2.71 -9.38 12.26
CA GLU A 231 1.71 -10.34 12.71
C GLU A 231 0.38 -9.62 13.05
N LEU A 232 -0.72 -10.22 12.66
CA LEU A 232 -2.05 -9.68 12.91
C LEU A 232 -2.51 -10.04 14.32
N VAL A 233 -2.43 -9.07 15.22
CA VAL A 233 -2.90 -9.23 16.60
C VAL A 233 -4.40 -9.08 16.66
N SER A 234 -5.11 -10.08 17.23
CA SER A 234 -6.56 -10.03 17.45
C SER A 234 -6.87 -10.14 18.95
N THR A 235 -7.77 -9.30 19.42
CA THR A 235 -8.30 -9.35 20.80
C THR A 235 -9.54 -10.21 20.91
N GLY A 236 -10.18 -10.55 19.78
CA GLY A 236 -11.48 -11.21 19.71
C GLY A 236 -12.64 -10.36 20.24
N LYS A 237 -12.42 -9.07 20.53
CA LYS A 237 -13.43 -8.14 21.05
C LYS A 237 -13.70 -7.03 20.04
N PRO A 238 -14.96 -6.62 19.84
CA PRO A 238 -15.29 -5.48 18.99
C PRO A 238 -14.54 -4.22 19.41
N CYS A 239 -14.07 -3.45 18.41
CA CYS A 239 -13.50 -2.14 18.67
C CYS A 239 -14.57 -1.18 19.20
N THR A 240 -14.27 -0.47 20.28
CA THR A 240 -15.15 0.52 20.91
C THR A 240 -14.66 1.95 20.75
N LYS A 241 -13.57 2.17 19.99
CA LYS A 241 -12.96 3.48 19.78
C LYS A 241 -13.86 4.37 18.92
N ASN A 242 -13.91 5.64 19.29
CA ASN A 242 -14.57 6.67 18.47
C ASN A 242 -13.52 7.39 17.61
N PHE A 243 -13.36 7.01 16.37
CA PHE A 243 -12.38 7.60 15.46
C PHE A 243 -12.72 9.02 15.00
N ALA A 244 -13.92 9.52 15.27
CA ALA A 244 -14.27 10.93 15.06
C ALA A 244 -13.64 11.86 16.12
N GLU A 245 -13.19 11.31 17.25
CA GLU A 245 -12.46 12.03 18.27
C GLU A 245 -10.96 12.03 17.98
N LEU A 246 -10.51 13.01 17.21
CA LEU A 246 -9.13 13.10 16.73
C LEU A 246 -8.14 13.63 17.80
N ASN A 247 -6.84 13.43 17.53
CA ASN A 247 -5.72 13.94 18.35
C ASN A 247 -5.74 13.45 19.80
N LYS A 248 -6.20 12.24 20.04
CA LYS A 248 -6.21 11.61 21.36
C LYS A 248 -5.23 10.44 21.42
N TYR A 249 -4.69 10.25 22.59
CA TYR A 249 -3.94 9.06 22.96
C TYR A 249 -4.65 8.35 24.12
N GLU A 250 -4.46 7.07 24.21
CA GLU A 250 -4.96 6.25 25.31
C GLU A 250 -3.85 5.99 26.33
N VAL A 251 -4.19 6.07 27.60
CA VAL A 251 -3.33 5.56 28.69
C VAL A 251 -3.75 4.10 28.93
N ALA A 252 -3.05 3.17 28.30
CA ALA A 252 -3.34 1.75 28.41
C ALA A 252 -2.97 1.17 29.78
N GLN A 253 -1.91 1.71 30.40
CA GLN A 253 -1.45 1.33 31.74
C GLN A 253 -0.99 2.57 32.52
N GLN A 254 -1.46 2.73 33.72
CA GLN A 254 -0.95 3.76 34.64
C GLN A 254 0.42 3.32 35.20
N GLY A 255 1.39 4.19 35.08
CA GLY A 255 2.76 3.91 35.47
C GLY A 255 3.29 4.87 36.54
N GLY A 256 4.58 4.75 36.81
CA GLY A 256 5.31 5.57 37.76
C GLY A 256 6.06 6.73 37.10
N LYS A 257 7.41 6.65 37.13
CA LYS A 257 8.30 7.74 36.67
C LYS A 257 8.63 7.73 35.20
N ILE A 258 8.37 6.62 34.49
CA ILE A 258 8.75 6.41 33.09
C ILE A 258 7.48 6.23 32.29
N ALA A 259 7.38 6.93 31.15
CA ALA A 259 6.33 6.73 30.17
C ALA A 259 6.87 5.99 28.96
N VAL A 260 6.19 4.93 28.54
CA VAL A 260 6.43 4.21 27.29
C VAL A 260 5.34 4.62 26.30
N ILE A 261 5.74 5.17 25.13
CA ILE A 261 4.83 5.57 24.07
C ILE A 261 5.03 4.60 22.92
N ALA A 262 3.97 3.90 22.52
CA ALA A 262 3.98 2.94 21.43
C ALA A 262 2.92 3.28 20.37
N LEU A 263 3.20 2.96 19.10
CA LEU A 263 2.36 3.30 17.96
C LEU A 263 2.11 2.06 17.10
N GLY A 264 0.85 1.79 16.77
CA GLY A 264 0.44 0.76 15.82
C GLY A 264 0.98 -0.62 16.17
N SER A 265 1.62 -1.31 15.24
CA SER A 265 2.18 -2.66 15.43
C SER A 265 3.30 -2.74 16.48
N PHE A 266 3.85 -1.62 16.94
CA PHE A 266 4.83 -1.59 18.04
C PHE A 266 4.17 -1.52 19.42
N TYR A 267 2.83 -1.49 19.50
CA TYR A 267 2.13 -1.41 20.78
C TYR A 267 2.45 -2.58 21.70
N GLU A 268 2.39 -3.81 21.20
CA GLU A 268 2.72 -5.01 21.97
C GLU A 268 4.17 -4.99 22.50
N MET A 269 5.13 -4.57 21.69
CA MET A 269 6.52 -4.39 22.11
C MET A 269 6.62 -3.31 23.20
N GLY A 270 5.83 -2.26 23.12
CA GLY A 270 5.72 -1.23 24.15
C GLY A 270 5.21 -1.78 25.47
N GLU A 271 4.19 -2.64 25.46
CA GLU A 271 3.70 -3.32 26.68
C GLU A 271 4.77 -4.23 27.30
N GLN A 272 5.46 -5.01 26.47
CA GLN A 272 6.55 -5.88 26.94
C GLN A 272 7.69 -5.05 27.57
N ALA A 273 8.06 -3.94 26.93
CA ALA A 273 9.07 -3.03 27.46
C ALA A 273 8.64 -2.41 28.81
N ALA A 274 7.37 -2.00 28.94
CA ALA A 274 6.84 -1.46 30.19
C ALA A 274 6.93 -2.48 31.34
N LYS A 275 6.54 -3.74 31.09
CA LYS A 275 6.66 -4.83 32.08
C LYS A 275 8.11 -5.05 32.55
N LEU A 276 9.05 -5.09 31.58
CA LEU A 276 10.48 -5.27 31.91
C LEU A 276 11.07 -4.09 32.71
N ILE A 277 10.56 -2.88 32.50
CA ILE A 277 10.97 -1.69 33.26
C ILE A 277 10.42 -1.79 34.69
N GLU A 278 9.17 -2.17 34.87
CA GLU A 278 8.55 -2.37 36.20
C GLU A 278 9.30 -3.42 37.04
N GLU A 279 9.73 -4.52 36.42
CA GLU A 279 10.49 -5.58 37.13
C GLU A 279 11.89 -5.15 37.59
N LYS A 280 12.45 -4.09 36.98
CA LYS A 280 13.82 -3.62 37.21
C LYS A 280 13.94 -2.33 38.04
N THR A 281 12.83 -1.66 38.26
CA THR A 281 12.78 -0.37 39.00
C THR A 281 11.93 -0.43 40.25
#